data_749bd10be3b3c191d44d66266a32a8b3
#
_entry.id   749bd10be3b3c191d44d66266a32a8b3
#
_cell.length_a   1.000
_cell.length_b   1.000
_cell.length_c   1.000
_cell.angle_alpha   90.00
_cell.angle_beta   90.00
_cell.angle_gamma   90.00
#
_symmetry.space_group_name_H-M   'P 1'
#
loop_
_entity.id
_entity.type
_entity.pdbx_description
1 polymer ?
#
loop_
_entity_poly.entity_id
_entity_poly.type
_entity_poly.pdbx_seq_one_letter_code
_entity_poly.pdbx_strand_id
1 'polypeptide(L)'
;MRHFCRSIELCDDYLRGYYGLKLVSETYYATSRELTKLFAQTTDRLLDLLFKSATGASSAMTTTHEDELPVPSEQTLNQLNEKATSRLSQIARLSNIGQYNQAETTAVKELLNKSTQAVTR
;
A
#
# COMPACT_ATOMS: atom_id res chain seq x y z
N MET A 1 2.70 -8.09 -0.71
CA MET A 1 3.75 -7.18 -1.23
C MET A 1 5.05 -7.90 -1.59
N ARG A 2 5.69 -8.64 -0.69
CA ARG A 2 6.94 -9.38 -0.94
C ARG A 2 6.90 -10.28 -2.19
N HIS A 3 5.81 -11.02 -2.38
CA HIS A 3 5.66 -11.90 -3.54
C HIS A 3 5.61 -11.14 -4.86
N PHE A 4 4.97 -9.98 -4.89
CA PHE A 4 4.93 -9.12 -6.08
C PHE A 4 6.31 -8.53 -6.38
N CYS A 5 7.03 -8.05 -5.37
CA CYS A 5 8.41 -7.58 -5.55
C CYS A 5 9.31 -8.69 -6.09
N ARG A 6 9.21 -9.88 -5.51
CA ARG A 6 10.00 -11.03 -5.99
C ARG A 6 9.64 -11.46 -7.41
N SER A 7 8.36 -11.40 -7.77
CA SER A 7 7.92 -11.71 -9.13
C SER A 7 8.49 -10.73 -10.15
N ILE A 8 8.57 -9.45 -9.80
CA ILE A 8 9.14 -8.41 -10.65
C ILE A 8 10.66 -8.56 -10.79
N GLU A 9 11.36 -8.94 -9.74
CA GLU A 9 12.79 -9.22 -9.78
C GLU A 9 13.13 -10.39 -10.71
N LEU A 10 12.26 -11.42 -10.74
CA LEU A 10 12.45 -12.59 -11.59
C LEU A 10 12.07 -12.34 -13.04
N CYS A 11 11.11 -11.48 -13.28
CA CYS A 11 10.61 -11.14 -14.61
C CYS A 11 10.21 -9.67 -14.66
N ASP A 12 11.04 -8.85 -15.26
CA ASP A 12 10.86 -7.39 -15.31
C ASP A 12 9.63 -6.97 -16.14
N ASP A 13 9.15 -7.83 -17.03
CA ASP A 13 7.95 -7.59 -17.85
C ASP A 13 6.67 -8.22 -17.29
N TYR A 14 6.70 -8.70 -16.03
CA TYR A 14 5.55 -9.37 -15.42
C TYR A 14 4.46 -8.38 -15.00
N LEU A 15 3.53 -8.12 -15.92
CA LEU A 15 2.43 -7.14 -15.76
C LEU A 15 1.61 -7.36 -14.49
N ARG A 16 1.26 -8.62 -14.17
CA ARG A 16 0.47 -8.94 -12.97
C ARG A 16 1.22 -8.62 -11.68
N GLY A 17 2.55 -8.74 -11.68
CA GLY A 17 3.38 -8.35 -10.56
C GLY A 17 3.28 -6.85 -10.26
N TYR A 18 3.41 -6.02 -11.28
CA TYR A 18 3.28 -4.56 -11.15
C TYR A 18 1.86 -4.13 -10.81
N TYR A 19 0.85 -4.77 -11.42
CA TYR A 19 -0.56 -4.51 -11.11
C TYR A 19 -0.87 -4.81 -9.64
N GLY A 20 -0.47 -5.99 -9.15
CA GLY A 20 -0.66 -6.38 -7.77
C GLY A 20 0.10 -5.49 -6.79
N LEU A 21 1.34 -5.12 -7.12
CA LEU A 21 2.14 -4.21 -6.28
C LEU A 21 1.47 -2.85 -6.14
N LYS A 22 0.98 -2.28 -7.25
CA LYS A 22 0.26 -1.01 -7.23
C LYS A 22 -1.01 -1.09 -6.38
N LEU A 23 -1.83 -2.10 -6.60
CA LEU A 23 -3.09 -2.29 -5.88
C LEU A 23 -2.87 -2.43 -4.36
N VAL A 24 -1.89 -3.25 -3.96
CA VAL A 24 -1.56 -3.47 -2.55
C VAL A 24 -1.00 -2.21 -1.92
N SER A 25 -0.12 -1.47 -2.60
CA SER A 25 0.44 -0.23 -2.07
C SER A 25 -0.62 0.85 -1.89
N GLU A 26 -1.55 1.01 -2.83
CA GLU A 26 -2.67 1.96 -2.72
C GLU A 26 -3.63 1.59 -1.58
N THR A 27 -3.99 0.30 -1.47
CA THR A 27 -4.86 -0.20 -0.41
C THR A 27 -4.21 -0.03 0.96
N TYR A 28 -2.95 -0.36 1.08
CA TYR A 28 -2.19 -0.20 2.32
C TYR A 28 -2.11 1.27 2.74
N TYR A 29 -1.85 2.16 1.80
CA TYR A 29 -1.78 3.60 2.05
C TYR A 29 -3.13 4.16 2.53
N ALA A 30 -4.23 3.79 1.86
CA ALA A 30 -5.57 4.19 2.26
C ALA A 30 -5.94 3.66 3.66
N THR A 31 -5.67 2.38 3.93
CA THR A 31 -5.93 1.74 5.22
C THR A 31 -5.07 2.35 6.34
N SER A 32 -3.80 2.58 6.09
CA SER A 32 -2.89 3.21 7.05
C SER A 32 -3.35 4.63 7.42
N ARG A 33 -3.79 5.39 6.44
CA ARG A 33 -4.32 6.75 6.65
C ARG A 33 -5.60 6.75 7.49
N GLU A 34 -6.53 5.83 7.22
CA GLU A 34 -7.76 5.69 8.02
C GLU A 34 -7.47 5.20 9.44
N LEU A 35 -6.57 4.22 9.60
CA LEU A 35 -6.12 3.77 10.91
C LEU A 35 -5.46 4.89 11.71
N THR A 36 -4.62 5.72 11.09
CA THR A 36 -3.98 6.85 11.78
C THR A 36 -5.01 7.85 12.30
N LYS A 37 -6.06 8.13 11.53
CA LYS A 37 -7.18 8.99 11.99
C LYS A 37 -7.92 8.37 13.17
N LEU A 38 -8.22 7.07 13.11
CA LEU A 38 -8.88 6.35 14.20
C LEU A 38 -8.00 6.30 15.45
N PHE A 39 -6.70 6.07 15.30
CA PHE A 39 -5.74 6.10 16.40
C PHE A 39 -5.66 7.47 17.06
N ALA A 40 -5.62 8.55 16.29
CA ALA A 40 -5.63 9.90 16.83
C ALA A 40 -6.88 10.17 17.68
N GLN A 41 -8.06 9.76 17.22
CA GLN A 41 -9.32 9.91 17.95
C GLN A 41 -9.41 9.02 19.20
N THR A 42 -8.89 7.81 19.14
CA THR A 42 -8.89 6.88 20.29
C THR A 42 -7.82 7.23 21.32
N THR A 43 -6.68 7.74 20.88
CA THR A 43 -5.60 8.15 21.79
C THR A 43 -6.02 9.31 22.67
N ASP A 44 -6.74 10.29 22.16
CA ASP A 44 -7.28 11.41 22.95
C ASP A 44 -8.26 10.91 24.01
N ARG A 45 -9.14 9.97 23.67
CA ARG A 45 -10.08 9.37 24.64
C ARG A 45 -9.38 8.48 25.66
N LEU A 46 -8.37 7.71 25.25
CA LEU A 46 -7.59 6.87 26.15
C LEU A 46 -6.74 7.68 27.10
N LEU A 47 -6.14 8.77 26.65
CA LEU A 47 -5.40 9.70 27.50
C LEU A 47 -6.31 10.34 28.53
N ASP A 48 -7.52 10.76 28.17
CA ASP A 48 -8.52 11.26 29.11
C ASP A 48 -8.93 10.23 30.17
N LEU A 49 -9.13 8.98 29.76
CA LEU A 49 -9.45 7.86 30.66
C LEU A 49 -8.26 7.48 31.55
N LEU A 50 -7.05 7.49 31.03
CA LEU A 50 -5.81 7.24 31.78
C LEU A 50 -5.52 8.34 32.79
N PHE A 51 -5.74 9.60 32.44
CA PHE A 51 -5.64 10.73 33.38
C PHE A 51 -6.68 10.67 34.49
N LYS A 52 -7.89 10.13 34.20
CA LYS A 52 -8.94 9.92 35.19
C LYS A 52 -8.69 8.72 36.09
N SER A 53 -7.96 7.69 35.60
CA SER A 53 -7.60 6.50 36.36
C SER A 53 -6.15 6.48 36.84
N ALA A 54 -5.44 7.58 36.77
CA ALA A 54 -3.98 7.69 36.96
C ALA A 54 -3.51 7.56 38.43
N THR A 55 -4.16 6.72 39.17
CA THR A 55 -3.66 6.27 40.47
C THR A 55 -3.35 4.78 40.41
N GLY A 56 -2.22 4.49 39.76
CA GLY A 56 -1.53 3.22 39.95
C GLY A 56 -2.01 2.05 39.12
N ALA A 57 -1.35 1.82 37.99
CA ALA A 57 -0.91 0.50 37.55
C ALA A 57 0.05 0.68 36.38
N SER A 58 1.30 0.67 36.65
CA SER A 58 2.34 0.39 35.66
C SER A 58 2.21 -1.07 35.24
N SER A 59 1.55 -1.32 34.14
CA SER A 59 1.61 -2.59 33.47
C SER A 59 2.13 -2.33 32.08
N ALA A 60 3.44 -2.33 31.94
CA ALA A 60 4.11 -2.41 30.67
C ALA A 60 3.75 -3.77 30.06
N MET A 61 2.77 -3.79 29.17
CA MET A 61 2.59 -4.89 28.26
C MET A 61 3.64 -4.76 27.15
N THR A 62 4.81 -5.28 27.40
CA THR A 62 5.77 -5.65 26.36
C THR A 62 5.21 -6.90 25.67
N THR A 63 4.37 -6.71 24.69
CA THR A 63 4.13 -7.75 23.70
C THR A 63 5.35 -7.80 22.79
N THR A 64 6.24 -8.71 23.10
CA THR A 64 7.31 -9.13 22.22
C THR A 64 6.67 -9.89 21.03
N HIS A 65 6.31 -9.16 20.00
CA HIS A 65 6.05 -9.76 18.70
C HIS A 65 7.37 -9.97 17.98
N GLU A 66 7.99 -11.12 18.21
CA GLU A 66 9.27 -11.50 17.59
C GLU A 66 9.18 -11.87 16.10
N ASP A 67 8.00 -11.83 15.47
CA ASP A 67 7.81 -12.25 14.08
C ASP A 67 7.10 -11.23 13.17
N GLU A 68 6.92 -10.00 13.60
CA GLU A 68 6.40 -8.98 12.69
C GLU A 68 7.53 -8.50 11.76
N LEU A 69 7.40 -8.89 10.49
CA LEU A 69 8.18 -8.30 9.41
C LEU A 69 8.04 -6.78 9.45
N PRO A 70 9.14 -6.04 9.34
CA PRO A 70 9.09 -4.59 9.42
C PRO A 70 8.12 -4.04 8.37
N VAL A 71 7.15 -3.26 8.82
CA VAL A 71 6.21 -2.56 7.94
C VAL A 71 7.00 -1.59 7.08
N PRO A 72 6.82 -1.60 5.73
CA PRO A 72 7.53 -0.68 4.87
C PRO A 72 7.15 0.76 5.22
N SER A 73 8.13 1.66 5.20
CA SER A 73 7.89 3.08 5.45
C SER A 73 7.00 3.68 4.36
N GLU A 74 6.29 4.75 4.67
CA GLU A 74 5.46 5.50 3.72
C GLU A 74 6.24 5.91 2.47
N GLN A 75 7.47 6.34 2.65
CA GLN A 75 8.37 6.70 1.56
C GLN A 75 8.67 5.51 0.64
N THR A 76 8.90 4.34 1.20
CA THR A 76 9.13 3.10 0.42
C THR A 76 7.88 2.72 -0.36
N LEU A 77 6.70 2.84 0.24
CA LEU A 77 5.42 2.56 -0.42
C LEU A 77 5.16 3.51 -1.60
N ASN A 78 5.46 4.79 -1.44
CA ASN A 78 5.36 5.77 -2.51
C ASN A 78 6.29 5.45 -3.67
N GLN A 79 7.55 5.12 -3.39
CA GLN A 79 8.52 4.73 -4.41
C GLN A 79 8.09 3.46 -5.16
N LEU A 80 7.58 2.46 -4.45
CA LEU A 80 7.05 1.24 -5.07
C LEU A 80 5.82 1.51 -5.93
N ASN A 81 4.92 2.37 -5.48
CA ASN A 81 3.74 2.77 -6.23
C ASN A 81 4.12 3.56 -7.50
N GLU A 82 5.05 4.49 -7.41
CA GLU A 82 5.55 5.26 -8.55
C GLU A 82 6.24 4.35 -9.58
N LYS A 83 7.09 3.44 -9.12
CA LYS A 83 7.74 2.46 -9.98
C LYS A 83 6.72 1.57 -10.69
N ALA A 84 5.74 1.05 -9.96
CA ALA A 84 4.68 0.23 -10.54
C ALA A 84 3.83 1.02 -11.54
N THR A 85 3.47 2.26 -11.24
CA THR A 85 2.68 3.14 -12.13
C THR A 85 3.44 3.47 -13.41
N SER A 86 4.72 3.81 -13.30
CA SER A 86 5.58 4.10 -14.44
C SER A 86 5.70 2.89 -15.37
N ARG A 87 5.94 1.70 -14.80
CA ARG A 87 6.08 0.48 -15.58
C ARG A 87 4.76 0.03 -16.22
N LEU A 88 3.65 0.11 -15.51
CA LEU A 88 2.33 -0.17 -16.06
C LEU A 88 1.95 0.78 -17.21
N SER A 89 2.28 2.06 -17.08
CA SER A 89 2.08 3.04 -18.16
C SER A 89 2.91 2.71 -19.40
N GLN A 90 4.15 2.27 -19.20
CA GLN A 90 5.02 1.83 -20.29
C GLN A 90 4.46 0.58 -20.97
N ILE A 91 4.04 -0.43 -20.21
CA ILE A 91 3.42 -1.66 -20.72
C ILE A 91 2.11 -1.34 -21.45
N ALA A 92 1.28 -0.44 -20.91
CA ALA A 92 0.03 -0.02 -21.55
C ALA A 92 0.25 0.67 -22.91
N ARG A 93 1.36 1.39 -23.08
CA ARG A 93 1.75 1.97 -24.36
C ARG A 93 2.25 0.92 -25.35
N LEU A 94 2.97 -0.08 -24.87
CA LEU A 94 3.51 -1.18 -25.65
C LEU A 94 2.46 -2.24 -26.00
N SER A 95 1.30 -2.23 -25.34
CA SER A 95 0.23 -3.23 -25.53
C SER A 95 -0.38 -3.27 -26.94
N ASN A 96 -0.10 -2.26 -27.77
CA ASN A 96 -0.47 -2.27 -29.18
C ASN A 96 0.31 -3.32 -30.02
N ILE A 97 1.29 -4.00 -29.41
CA ILE A 97 2.17 -4.95 -30.10
C ILE A 97 1.74 -6.41 -29.90
N GLY A 98 0.57 -6.66 -29.29
CA GLY A 98 -0.03 -8.00 -29.23
C GLY A 98 0.61 -8.98 -28.22
N GLN A 99 1.53 -8.54 -27.38
CA GLN A 99 2.18 -9.39 -26.37
C GLN A 99 1.34 -9.67 -25.12
N TYR A 100 0.33 -8.85 -24.85
CA TYR A 100 -0.48 -8.95 -23.65
C TYR A 100 -1.95 -9.19 -23.99
N ASN A 101 -2.65 -9.92 -23.12
CA ASN A 101 -4.06 -10.17 -23.25
C ASN A 101 -4.86 -8.86 -23.18
N GLN A 102 -5.84 -8.70 -24.06
CA GLN A 102 -6.70 -7.51 -24.13
C GLN A 102 -7.41 -7.21 -22.80
N ALA A 103 -7.83 -8.24 -22.07
CA ALA A 103 -8.43 -8.09 -20.74
C ALA A 103 -7.45 -7.49 -19.71
N GLU A 104 -6.20 -7.93 -19.73
CA GLU A 104 -5.15 -7.42 -18.85
C GLU A 104 -4.82 -5.95 -19.15
N THR A 105 -4.73 -5.59 -20.40
CA THR A 105 -4.48 -4.19 -20.82
C THR A 105 -5.63 -3.27 -20.47
N THR A 106 -6.87 -3.74 -20.57
CA THR A 106 -8.06 -2.99 -20.15
C THR A 106 -8.05 -2.76 -18.64
N ALA A 107 -7.81 -3.80 -17.85
CA ALA A 107 -7.71 -3.69 -16.40
C ALA A 107 -6.62 -2.69 -15.95
N VAL A 108 -5.45 -2.70 -16.60
CA VAL A 108 -4.37 -1.74 -16.32
C VAL A 108 -4.79 -0.31 -16.64
N LYS A 109 -5.43 -0.09 -17.77
CA LYS A 109 -5.94 1.25 -18.15
C LYS A 109 -6.98 1.77 -17.15
N GLU A 110 -7.89 0.92 -16.70
CA GLU A 110 -8.88 1.29 -15.68
C GLU A 110 -8.20 1.65 -14.35
N LEU A 111 -7.22 0.86 -13.91
CA LEU A 111 -6.47 1.13 -12.69
C LEU A 111 -5.72 2.47 -12.76
N LEU A 112 -5.05 2.75 -13.88
CA LEU A 112 -4.34 4.01 -14.10
C LEU A 112 -5.29 5.21 -14.13
N ASN A 113 -6.43 5.09 -14.79
CA ASN A 113 -7.44 6.15 -14.83
C ASN A 113 -8.02 6.43 -13.44
N LYS A 114 -8.29 5.40 -12.67
CA LYS A 114 -8.81 5.53 -11.30
C LYS A 114 -7.83 6.25 -10.38
N SER A 115 -6.54 5.94 -10.48
CA SER A 115 -5.50 6.62 -9.71
C SER A 115 -5.32 8.09 -10.12
N THR A 116 -5.48 8.41 -11.40
CA THR A 116 -5.41 9.80 -11.90
C THR A 116 -6.59 10.64 -11.40
N GLN A 117 -7.79 10.05 -11.35
CA GLN A 117 -8.99 10.75 -10.82
C GLN A 117 -8.90 10.99 -9.31
N ALA A 118 -8.26 10.10 -8.55
CA ALA A 118 -8.05 10.28 -7.11
C ALA A 118 -7.10 11.43 -6.79
N VAL A 119 -6.15 11.74 -7.67
CA VAL A 119 -5.18 12.85 -7.52
C VAL A 119 -5.80 14.21 -7.86
N THR A 120 -6.83 14.25 -8.71
CA THR A 120 -7.48 15.50 -9.17
C THR A 120 -8.57 16.01 -8.21
N ARG A 121 -8.84 15.30 -7.15
CA ARG A 121 -9.75 15.72 -6.07
C ARG A 121 -8.95 16.20 -4.86
#